data_b71d673e3f78c6e3a1ddc49d38e58379
#
_entry.id   b71d673e3f78c6e3a1ddc49d38e58379
#
_cell.length_a   1.000
_cell.length_b   1.000
_cell.length_c   1.000
_cell.angle_alpha   90.00
_cell.angle_beta   90.00
_cell.angle_gamma   90.00
#
_symmetry.space_group_name_H-M   'P 1'
#
loop_
_entity.id
_entity.type
_entity.pdbx_description
1 polymer ?
#
loop_
_entity_poly.entity_id
_entity_poly.type
_entity_poly.pdbx_seq_one_letter_code
_entity_poly.pdbx_strand_id
1 'polypeptide(L)'
;MPKSKLQKSKDNPRSKYWKNRADKLWGLVIHDIYQVCAVNMDCAGRVEAHHLISRANTATRHAVENGIGLCSKHHKFDSHLSAHKAIMGFAEWLAENSPGKVDWFSKDTGKISKPVS
;
A
#
# COMPACT_ATOMS: atom_id res chain seq x y z
N MET A 1 -20.06 -30.79 17.83
CA MET A 1 -19.96 -30.63 16.36
C MET A 1 -18.60 -30.06 16.00
N PRO A 2 -17.93 -30.61 15.01
CA PRO A 2 -16.67 -30.02 14.56
C PRO A 2 -16.90 -28.65 13.93
N LYS A 3 -15.93 -27.76 14.10
CA LYS A 3 -15.99 -26.43 13.51
C LYS A 3 -15.90 -26.52 12.00
N SER A 4 -16.65 -25.64 11.30
CA SER A 4 -16.54 -25.51 9.86
C SER A 4 -15.16 -24.98 9.48
N LYS A 5 -14.81 -25.11 8.21
CA LYS A 5 -13.57 -24.54 7.67
C LYS A 5 -13.47 -23.03 7.92
N LEU A 6 -14.59 -22.33 7.71
CA LEU A 6 -14.65 -20.88 7.95
C LEU A 6 -14.44 -20.54 9.42
N GLN A 7 -15.07 -21.29 10.33
CA GLN A 7 -14.92 -21.04 11.76
C GLN A 7 -13.48 -21.28 12.22
N LYS A 8 -12.83 -22.33 11.73
CA LYS A 8 -11.41 -22.59 12.03
C LYS A 8 -10.53 -21.47 11.53
N SER A 9 -10.83 -20.93 10.34
CA SER A 9 -10.10 -19.80 9.77
C SER A 9 -10.26 -18.54 10.61
N LYS A 10 -11.48 -18.26 11.09
CA LYS A 10 -11.74 -17.11 11.98
C LYS A 10 -11.08 -17.26 13.33
N ASP A 11 -10.93 -18.49 13.83
CA ASP A 11 -10.29 -18.74 15.11
C ASP A 11 -8.77 -18.61 15.05
N ASN A 12 -8.18 -18.62 13.85
CA ASN A 12 -6.74 -18.48 13.68
C ASN A 12 -6.40 -17.04 13.27
N PRO A 13 -5.76 -16.23 14.14
CA PRO A 13 -5.46 -14.82 13.84
C PRO A 13 -4.47 -14.63 12.69
N ARG A 14 -3.74 -15.68 12.29
CA ARG A 14 -2.79 -15.65 11.18
C ARG A 14 -3.38 -16.21 9.89
N SER A 15 -4.66 -16.55 9.88
CA SER A 15 -5.28 -17.15 8.71
C SER A 15 -5.44 -16.15 7.57
N LYS A 16 -5.61 -16.68 6.37
CA LYS A 16 -5.91 -15.90 5.18
C LYS A 16 -7.20 -15.09 5.32
N TYR A 17 -8.16 -15.59 6.10
CA TYR A 17 -9.41 -14.89 6.38
C TYR A 17 -9.15 -13.49 6.95
N TRP A 18 -8.33 -13.39 8.02
CA TRP A 18 -8.04 -12.11 8.67
C TRP A 18 -7.13 -11.24 7.83
N LYS A 19 -6.18 -11.85 7.11
CA LYS A 19 -5.32 -11.12 6.18
C LYS A 19 -6.17 -10.44 5.09
N ASN A 20 -7.12 -11.15 4.51
CA ASN A 20 -7.99 -10.61 3.47
C ASN A 20 -8.88 -9.48 4.01
N ARG A 21 -9.39 -9.64 5.23
CA ARG A 21 -10.17 -8.58 5.88
C ARG A 21 -9.34 -7.34 6.15
N ALA A 22 -8.13 -7.52 6.65
CA ALA A 22 -7.21 -6.41 6.92
C ALA A 22 -6.82 -5.69 5.63
N ASP A 23 -6.57 -6.42 4.54
CA ASP A 23 -6.28 -5.84 3.23
C ASP A 23 -7.45 -4.98 2.74
N LYS A 24 -8.67 -5.48 2.87
CA LYS A 24 -9.87 -4.76 2.45
C LYS A 24 -10.07 -3.49 3.27
N LEU A 25 -9.92 -3.58 4.59
CA LEU A 25 -10.07 -2.41 5.47
C LEU A 25 -8.98 -1.38 5.20
N TRP A 26 -7.74 -1.83 5.01
CA TRP A 26 -6.63 -0.94 4.65
C TRP A 26 -6.95 -0.18 3.37
N GLY A 27 -7.40 -0.89 2.33
CA GLY A 27 -7.78 -0.28 1.06
C GLY A 27 -8.87 0.77 1.22
N LEU A 28 -9.90 0.49 2.04
CA LEU A 28 -10.97 1.43 2.30
C LEU A 28 -10.45 2.69 3.02
N VAL A 29 -9.55 2.53 3.98
CA VAL A 29 -8.94 3.66 4.69
C VAL A 29 -8.12 4.51 3.73
N ILE A 30 -7.30 3.89 2.88
CA ILE A 30 -6.49 4.62 1.90
C ILE A 30 -7.38 5.37 0.91
N HIS A 31 -8.45 4.76 0.42
CA HIS A 31 -9.41 5.43 -0.45
C HIS A 31 -10.13 6.59 0.24
N ASP A 32 -10.39 6.47 1.54
CA ASP A 32 -11.01 7.55 2.30
C ASP A 32 -10.07 8.76 2.44
N ILE A 33 -8.79 8.49 2.67
CA ILE A 33 -7.77 9.54 2.77
C ILE A 33 -7.49 10.17 1.39
N TYR A 34 -7.37 9.33 0.36
CA TYR A 34 -7.03 9.76 -1.00
C TYR A 34 -8.26 9.63 -1.91
N GLN A 35 -9.17 10.56 -1.81
CA GLN A 35 -10.36 10.60 -2.68
C GLN A 35 -10.01 11.03 -4.10
N VAL A 36 -8.85 11.68 -4.24
CA VAL A 36 -8.25 12.00 -5.53
C VAL A 36 -6.80 11.49 -5.53
N CYS A 37 -6.25 11.32 -6.74
CA CYS A 37 -4.85 10.91 -6.89
C CYS A 37 -3.92 11.87 -6.16
N ALA A 38 -2.95 11.33 -5.43
CA ALA A 38 -1.98 12.13 -4.69
C ALA A 38 -1.16 13.07 -5.59
N VAL A 39 -0.89 12.65 -6.83
CA VAL A 39 -0.21 13.50 -7.83
C VAL A 39 -1.11 14.64 -8.25
N ASN A 40 -2.40 14.36 -8.43
CA ASN A 40 -3.46 15.34 -8.74
C ASN A 40 -3.14 16.27 -9.93
N MET A 41 -2.49 15.71 -10.95
CA MET A 41 -2.08 16.45 -12.13
C MET A 41 -1.95 15.46 -13.30
N ASP A 42 -2.58 15.77 -14.41
CA ASP A 42 -2.60 14.89 -15.59
C ASP A 42 -3.05 13.48 -15.27
N CYS A 43 -4.07 13.35 -14.45
CA CYS A 43 -4.57 12.05 -14.00
C CYS A 43 -5.48 11.40 -15.04
N ALA A 44 -5.47 10.08 -15.04
CA ALA A 44 -6.39 9.27 -15.81
C ALA A 44 -6.72 7.99 -15.09
N GLY A 45 -7.98 7.58 -15.13
CA GLY A 45 -8.46 6.37 -14.51
C GLY A 45 -8.86 6.56 -13.04
N ARG A 46 -9.20 5.46 -12.40
CA ARG A 46 -9.68 5.43 -11.01
C ARG A 46 -8.51 5.57 -10.04
N VAL A 47 -8.80 6.12 -8.87
CA VAL A 47 -7.83 6.11 -7.77
C VAL A 47 -7.71 4.70 -7.21
N GLU A 48 -6.50 4.23 -7.09
CA GLU A 48 -6.16 2.90 -6.58
C GLU A 48 -5.25 3.04 -5.37
N ALA A 49 -5.44 2.17 -4.38
CA ALA A 49 -4.57 2.14 -3.21
C ALA A 49 -3.27 1.42 -3.56
N HIS A 50 -2.14 2.06 -3.31
CA HIS A 50 -0.82 1.51 -3.60
C HIS A 50 -0.01 1.35 -2.32
N HIS A 51 0.66 0.21 -2.17
CA HIS A 51 1.61 -0.03 -1.09
C HIS A 51 2.98 0.54 -1.49
N LEU A 52 3.51 1.43 -0.68
CA LEU A 52 4.84 2.00 -0.92
C LEU A 52 5.95 0.97 -0.66
N ILE A 53 5.87 0.28 0.47
CA ILE A 53 6.68 -0.93 0.72
C ILE A 53 5.81 -2.11 0.30
N SER A 54 6.37 -3.02 -0.47
CA SER A 54 5.64 -4.17 -1.02
C SER A 54 4.75 -4.83 0.03
N ARG A 55 3.55 -5.20 -0.37
CA ARG A 55 2.61 -5.93 0.49
C ARG A 55 3.12 -7.30 0.92
N ALA A 56 4.18 -7.80 0.28
CA ALA A 56 4.85 -9.01 0.73
C ALA A 56 5.54 -8.83 2.08
N ASN A 57 5.84 -7.59 2.47
CA ASN A 57 6.38 -7.27 3.78
C ASN A 57 5.24 -7.19 4.79
N THR A 58 5.11 -8.23 5.61
CA THR A 58 4.00 -8.34 6.56
C THR A 58 4.02 -7.29 7.66
N ALA A 59 5.20 -6.78 8.02
CA ALA A 59 5.33 -5.79 9.08
C ALA A 59 4.70 -4.44 8.73
N THR A 60 4.69 -4.08 7.45
CA THR A 60 4.19 -2.78 6.97
C THR A 60 2.92 -2.89 6.13
N ARG A 61 2.50 -4.10 5.81
CA ARG A 61 1.41 -4.37 4.85
C ARG A 61 0.13 -3.59 5.16
N HIS A 62 -0.24 -3.48 6.42
CA HIS A 62 -1.49 -2.84 6.84
C HIS A 62 -1.29 -1.49 7.51
N ALA A 63 -0.08 -0.94 7.49
CA ALA A 63 0.16 0.39 8.02
C ALA A 63 -0.45 1.44 7.09
N VAL A 64 -1.18 2.39 7.65
CA VAL A 64 -1.82 3.47 6.88
C VAL A 64 -0.75 4.33 6.20
N GLU A 65 0.35 4.58 6.88
CA GLU A 65 1.49 5.35 6.36
C GLU A 65 2.10 4.72 5.10
N ASN A 66 1.94 3.40 4.95
CA ASN A 66 2.45 2.66 3.80
C ASN A 66 1.53 2.76 2.57
N GLY A 67 0.42 3.48 2.67
CA GLY A 67 -0.52 3.60 1.59
C GLY A 67 -0.52 4.95 0.92
N ILE A 68 -0.78 4.96 -0.37
CA ILE A 68 -0.99 6.18 -1.12
C ILE A 68 -2.05 5.92 -2.20
N GLY A 69 -2.90 6.90 -2.46
CA GLY A 69 -3.90 6.80 -3.52
C GLY A 69 -3.38 7.39 -4.81
N LEU A 70 -3.35 6.60 -5.87
CA LEU A 70 -2.87 7.01 -7.19
C LEU A 70 -3.88 6.61 -8.24
N CYS A 71 -4.12 7.49 -9.22
CA CYS A 71 -4.93 7.12 -10.37
C CYS A 71 -4.22 6.02 -11.16
N SER A 72 -4.95 5.29 -12.00
CA SER A 72 -4.38 4.19 -12.79
C SER A 72 -3.15 4.62 -13.57
N LYS A 73 -3.17 5.82 -14.14
CA LYS A 73 -2.04 6.36 -14.90
C LYS A 73 -0.78 6.49 -14.04
N HIS A 74 -0.86 7.13 -12.87
CA HIS A 74 0.29 7.34 -11.99
C HIS A 74 0.63 6.11 -11.13
N HIS A 75 -0.27 5.15 -11.06
CA HIS A 75 -0.01 3.87 -10.42
C HIS A 75 0.76 2.93 -11.34
N LYS A 76 0.33 2.80 -12.61
CA LYS A 76 0.82 1.71 -13.48
C LYS A 76 1.34 2.12 -14.85
N PHE A 77 0.81 3.18 -15.46
CA PHE A 77 0.92 3.34 -16.90
C PHE A 77 1.80 4.48 -17.40
N ASP A 78 1.94 5.56 -16.64
CA ASP A 78 2.70 6.71 -17.11
C ASP A 78 4.20 6.38 -17.24
N SER A 79 4.78 6.77 -18.37
CA SER A 79 6.19 6.46 -18.66
C SER A 79 7.18 7.36 -17.92
N HIS A 80 6.72 8.46 -17.32
CA HIS A 80 7.59 9.43 -16.63
C HIS A 80 7.31 9.51 -15.13
N LEU A 81 6.08 9.22 -14.72
CA LEU A 81 5.69 9.32 -13.31
C LEU A 81 4.63 8.27 -13.00
N SER A 82 5.06 7.07 -12.64
CA SER A 82 4.16 6.04 -12.13
C SER A 82 4.90 5.10 -11.20
N ALA A 83 4.18 4.60 -10.20
CA ALA A 83 4.78 3.75 -9.17
C ALA A 83 5.31 2.42 -9.72
N HIS A 84 4.65 1.86 -10.74
CA HIS A 84 5.04 0.56 -11.29
C HIS A 84 5.88 0.64 -12.57
N LYS A 85 5.68 1.67 -13.39
CA LYS A 85 6.37 1.74 -14.69
C LYS A 85 7.53 2.73 -14.68
N ALA A 86 7.42 3.81 -13.95
CA ALA A 86 8.45 4.86 -13.87
C ALA A 86 8.88 5.07 -12.42
N ILE A 87 9.51 4.05 -11.84
CA ILE A 87 9.84 3.99 -10.42
C ILE A 87 10.71 5.15 -9.96
N MET A 88 11.72 5.52 -10.76
CA MET A 88 12.63 6.62 -10.40
C MET A 88 11.90 7.97 -10.39
N GLY A 89 11.09 8.24 -11.42
CA GLY A 89 10.29 9.46 -11.46
C GLY A 89 9.31 9.54 -10.30
N PHE A 90 8.70 8.41 -9.96
CA PHE A 90 7.80 8.34 -8.81
C PHE A 90 8.53 8.59 -7.49
N ALA A 91 9.71 8.01 -7.32
CA ALA A 91 10.52 8.21 -6.10
C ALA A 91 10.93 9.68 -5.94
N GLU A 92 11.34 10.34 -7.02
CA GLU A 92 11.68 11.76 -7.01
C GLU A 92 10.46 12.62 -6.63
N TRP A 93 9.32 12.34 -7.26
CA TRP A 93 8.07 13.04 -6.94
C TRP A 93 7.69 12.85 -5.48
N LEU A 94 7.80 11.62 -4.96
CA LEU A 94 7.45 11.31 -3.57
C LEU A 94 8.34 12.08 -2.60
N ALA A 95 9.64 12.13 -2.86
CA ALA A 95 10.59 12.86 -2.02
C ALA A 95 10.29 14.36 -1.98
N GLU A 96 9.88 14.94 -3.10
CA GLU A 96 9.56 16.37 -3.18
C GLU A 96 8.19 16.72 -2.59
N ASN A 97 7.19 15.85 -2.78
CA ASN A 97 5.80 16.18 -2.46
C ASN A 97 5.27 15.49 -1.21
N SER A 98 5.92 14.43 -0.75
CA SER A 98 5.52 13.69 0.45
C SER A 98 6.73 13.29 1.28
N PRO A 99 7.55 14.26 1.71
CA PRO A 99 8.78 13.95 2.47
C PRO A 99 8.51 13.22 3.78
N GLY A 100 7.32 13.40 4.37
CA GLY A 100 6.92 12.66 5.57
C GLY A 100 6.85 11.16 5.37
N LYS A 101 6.46 10.71 4.18
CA LYS A 101 6.42 9.28 3.85
C LYS A 101 7.83 8.72 3.67
N VAL A 102 8.70 9.47 3.03
CA VAL A 102 10.11 9.08 2.88
C VAL A 102 10.78 9.00 4.24
N ASP A 103 10.50 9.96 5.11
CA ASP A 103 10.99 10.01 6.48
C ASP A 103 10.51 8.78 7.27
N TRP A 104 9.25 8.40 7.09
CA TRP A 104 8.69 7.21 7.73
C TRP A 104 9.44 5.94 7.31
N PHE A 105 9.73 5.77 6.02
CA PHE A 105 10.53 4.63 5.56
C PHE A 105 11.90 4.59 6.23
N SER A 106 12.56 5.73 6.26
CA SER A 106 13.93 5.82 6.74
C SER A 106 14.04 5.55 8.24
N LYS A 107 13.05 5.99 9.02
CA LYS A 107 13.05 5.82 10.47
C LYS A 107 12.58 4.46 10.90
N ASP A 108 11.67 3.86 10.14
CA ASP A 108 10.98 2.64 10.53
C ASP A 108 11.49 1.40 9.80
N THR A 109 12.77 1.41 9.43
CA THR A 109 13.41 0.24 8.79
C THR A 109 13.28 -1.03 9.61
N GLY A 110 13.20 -0.92 10.94
CA GLY A 110 12.99 -2.06 11.83
C GLY A 110 11.63 -2.71 11.66
N LYS A 111 10.67 -2.01 11.06
CA LYS A 111 9.34 -2.56 10.75
C LYS A 111 9.32 -3.39 9.48
N ILE A 112 10.36 -3.29 8.67
CA ILE A 112 10.47 -4.05 7.44
C ILE A 112 10.87 -5.46 7.81
N SER A 113 10.01 -6.43 7.45
CA SER A 113 10.33 -7.83 7.62
C SER A 113 11.49 -8.14 6.70
N LYS A 114 12.65 -8.35 7.28
CA LYS A 114 13.83 -8.59 6.48
C LYS A 114 13.71 -9.86 5.66
N PRO A 115 13.88 -9.78 4.35
CA PRO A 115 14.57 -10.86 3.72
C PRO A 115 15.93 -10.87 4.39
N VAL A 116 16.28 -11.94 4.96
CA VAL A 116 17.58 -12.11 5.58
C VAL A 116 18.63 -11.75 4.53
N SER A 117 19.24 -10.63 4.73
CA SER A 117 20.38 -10.28 3.89
C SER A 117 21.58 -11.10 4.32
#